data_568fb8fcb9ab52620b1c33e5e08f0708
#
_entry.id   568fb8fcb9ab52620b1c33e5e08f0708
#
_cell.length_a   1.000
_cell.length_b   1.000
_cell.length_c   1.000
_cell.angle_alpha   90.00
_cell.angle_beta   90.00
_cell.angle_gamma   90.00
#
_symmetry.space_group_name_H-M   'P 1'
#
loop_
_entity.id
_entity.type
_entity.pdbx_description
1 polymer ?
#
loop_
_entity_poly.entity_id
_entity_poly.type
_entity_poly.pdbx_seq_one_letter_code
_entity_poly.pdbx_strand_id
1 'polypeptide(L)'
;NLLNGTDNLIISGFINVATVGIFSNYGLITRSVGNIIRALAMSIQPGVGNLFVEEDHEKNYCVLRQMTFLFFLIVAVAACGLYVMIDSFVEDIWLGKTFGWDSASVFLSVTGCIFLGIGQPIAVVMAVSGLFHREKTLSVLSSVVNLIVSIALVIPFGTAGVLLGTCLAYLIQIGYRIYFFFHEYVKMDEKRYVFDLLEYGVLIAVEVIVTKQVVHLVYCQSLFTFLLGVGICVFIPMTINVSIFCRSGRLK
;
A
#
# COMPACT_ATOMS: atom_id res chain seq x y z
N ASN A 1 3.84 14.36 -7.96
CA ASN A 1 3.55 12.95 -8.26
C ASN A 1 4.04 12.56 -9.66
N LEU A 2 5.36 12.58 -9.86
CA LEU A 2 5.99 12.18 -11.13
C LEU A 2 5.73 10.71 -11.48
N LEU A 3 5.72 9.82 -10.48
CA LEU A 3 5.53 8.37 -10.66
C LEU A 3 4.24 8.01 -11.43
N ASN A 4 3.11 8.64 -11.11
CA ASN A 4 1.82 8.28 -11.72
C ASN A 4 1.57 8.95 -13.10
N GLY A 5 2.27 10.04 -13.40
CA GLY A 5 2.14 10.73 -14.69
C GLY A 5 2.91 10.02 -15.81
N THR A 6 4.05 9.43 -15.49
CA THR A 6 4.88 8.68 -16.43
C THR A 6 4.25 7.35 -16.84
N ASP A 7 3.53 6.68 -15.95
CA ASP A 7 2.89 5.38 -16.24
C ASP A 7 1.88 5.50 -17.40
N ASN A 8 1.03 6.52 -17.39
CA ASN A 8 0.07 6.77 -18.47
C ASN A 8 0.75 7.04 -19.82
N LEU A 9 1.87 7.78 -19.81
CA LEU A 9 2.65 8.04 -21.03
C LEU A 9 3.30 6.77 -21.59
N ILE A 10 3.84 5.92 -20.73
CA ILE A 10 4.42 4.64 -21.12
C ILE A 10 3.35 3.74 -21.72
N ILE A 11 2.19 3.58 -21.06
CA ILE A 11 1.11 2.72 -21.55
C ILE A 11 0.55 3.25 -22.89
N SER A 12 0.35 4.56 -23.02
CA SER A 12 -0.14 5.14 -24.28
C SER A 12 0.82 4.97 -25.46
N GLY A 13 2.13 5.07 -25.19
CA GLY A 13 3.16 4.99 -26.20
C GLY A 13 3.52 3.56 -26.63
N PHE A 14 3.46 2.60 -25.70
CA PHE A 14 3.91 1.23 -25.96
C PHE A 14 2.77 0.21 -26.14
N ILE A 15 1.55 0.49 -25.65
CA ILE A 15 0.41 -0.42 -25.76
C ILE A 15 -0.67 0.21 -26.64
N ASN A 16 -1.58 0.97 -26.06
CA ASN A 16 -2.59 1.77 -26.76
C ASN A 16 -3.35 2.69 -25.79
N VAL A 17 -4.10 3.66 -26.36
CA VAL A 17 -4.88 4.64 -25.60
C VAL A 17 -6.09 4.01 -24.89
N ALA A 18 -6.69 2.95 -25.43
CA ALA A 18 -7.83 2.30 -24.80
C ALA A 18 -7.43 1.64 -23.47
N THR A 19 -6.25 1.01 -23.42
CA THR A 19 -5.68 0.44 -22.19
C THR A 19 -5.39 1.51 -21.14
N VAL A 20 -5.02 2.73 -21.54
CA VAL A 20 -4.87 3.86 -20.59
C VAL A 20 -6.19 4.17 -19.90
N GLY A 21 -7.32 4.04 -20.60
CA GLY A 21 -8.66 4.23 -20.00
C GLY A 21 -8.92 3.23 -18.87
N ILE A 22 -8.68 1.93 -19.11
CA ILE A 22 -8.84 0.87 -18.09
C ILE A 22 -7.86 1.11 -16.93
N PHE A 23 -6.58 1.32 -17.21
CA PHE A 23 -5.55 1.62 -16.22
C PHE A 23 -5.91 2.82 -15.33
N SER A 24 -6.45 3.88 -15.95
CA SER A 24 -6.82 5.10 -15.24
C SER A 24 -8.02 4.90 -14.30
N ASN A 25 -9.00 4.09 -14.69
CA ASN A 25 -10.19 3.81 -13.89
C ASN A 25 -9.83 3.01 -12.62
N TYR A 26 -9.11 1.90 -12.76
CA TYR A 26 -8.61 1.15 -11.60
C TYR A 26 -7.64 1.98 -10.76
N GLY A 27 -6.78 2.74 -11.44
CA GLY A 27 -5.85 3.66 -10.79
C GLY A 27 -6.54 4.80 -10.04
N LEU A 28 -7.74 5.24 -10.45
CA LEU A 28 -8.52 6.22 -9.71
C LEU A 28 -8.91 5.67 -8.32
N ILE A 29 -9.39 4.42 -8.29
CA ILE A 29 -9.81 3.76 -7.05
C ILE A 29 -8.61 3.55 -6.12
N THR A 30 -7.56 2.89 -6.60
CA THR A 30 -6.38 2.57 -5.78
C THR A 30 -5.63 3.82 -5.31
N ARG A 31 -5.54 4.86 -6.16
CA ARG A 31 -4.95 6.15 -5.77
C ARG A 31 -5.81 6.91 -4.76
N SER A 32 -7.14 6.83 -4.83
CA SER A 32 -8.04 7.45 -3.85
C SER A 32 -7.83 6.83 -2.46
N VAL A 33 -7.77 5.50 -2.36
CA VAL A 33 -7.44 4.80 -1.12
C VAL A 33 -6.05 5.19 -0.62
N GLY A 34 -5.05 5.18 -1.49
CA GLY A 34 -3.69 5.60 -1.16
C GLY A 34 -3.61 7.07 -0.67
N ASN A 35 -4.42 7.98 -1.23
CA ASN A 35 -4.49 9.37 -0.79
C ASN A 35 -5.12 9.51 0.59
N ILE A 36 -6.14 8.71 0.91
CA ILE A 36 -6.73 8.66 2.27
C ILE A 36 -5.66 8.20 3.28
N ILE A 37 -4.93 7.14 2.98
CA ILE A 37 -3.86 6.63 3.85
C ILE A 37 -2.77 7.69 4.05
N ARG A 38 -2.35 8.40 3.00
CA ARG A 38 -1.39 9.52 3.11
C ARG A 38 -1.95 10.67 3.95
N ALA A 39 -3.21 11.04 3.77
CA ALA A 39 -3.84 12.10 4.55
C ALA A 39 -3.86 11.76 6.05
N LEU A 40 -4.14 10.50 6.41
CA LEU A 40 -4.03 10.02 7.77
C LEU A 40 -2.59 10.13 8.31
N ALA A 41 -1.60 9.74 7.51
CA ALA A 41 -0.19 9.87 7.90
C ALA A 41 0.21 11.33 8.14
N MET A 42 -0.21 12.24 7.24
CA MET A 42 0.07 13.67 7.39
C MET A 42 -0.63 14.29 8.60
N SER A 43 -1.83 13.82 8.97
CA SER A 43 -2.56 14.35 10.12
C SER A 43 -1.91 14.02 11.46
N ILE A 44 -1.22 12.90 11.57
CA ILE A 44 -0.52 12.49 12.81
C ILE A 44 0.93 13.02 12.89
N GLN A 45 1.49 13.46 11.76
CA GLN A 45 2.90 13.91 11.69
C GLN A 45 3.26 15.02 12.71
N PRO A 46 2.44 16.06 12.96
CA PRO A 46 2.79 17.07 13.97
C PRO A 46 2.85 16.50 15.39
N GLY A 47 1.94 15.57 15.72
CA GLY A 47 1.95 14.89 17.04
C GLY A 47 3.21 14.04 17.23
N VAL A 48 3.58 13.29 16.21
CA VAL A 48 4.82 12.50 16.22
C VAL A 48 6.04 13.40 16.32
N GLY A 49 6.07 14.54 15.59
CA GLY A 49 7.16 15.51 15.69
C GLY A 49 7.40 16.02 17.11
N ASN A 50 6.33 16.29 17.85
CA ASN A 50 6.45 16.69 19.26
C ASN A 50 7.06 15.61 20.16
N LEU A 51 6.80 14.32 19.88
CA LEU A 51 7.38 13.20 20.65
C LEU A 51 8.87 13.01 20.33
N PHE A 52 9.31 13.36 19.14
CA PHE A 52 10.68 13.20 18.68
C PHE A 52 11.64 14.31 19.16
N VAL A 53 11.13 15.36 19.79
CA VAL A 53 11.96 16.44 20.37
C VAL A 53 12.83 15.94 21.52
N GLU A 54 12.41 14.91 22.25
CA GLU A 54 13.10 14.38 23.43
C GLU A 54 14.22 13.40 23.07
N GLU A 55 14.87 13.38 22.02
CA GLU A 55 16.03 12.55 21.60
C GLU A 55 16.15 11.14 22.26
N ASP A 56 15.02 10.56 22.72
CA ASP A 56 14.95 9.23 23.28
C ASP A 56 14.73 8.21 22.15
N HIS A 57 15.80 7.58 21.74
CA HIS A 57 15.80 6.65 20.61
C HIS A 57 14.93 5.42 20.82
N GLU A 58 14.86 4.89 22.05
CA GLU A 58 13.99 3.72 22.36
C GLU A 58 12.52 4.11 22.28
N LYS A 59 12.15 5.26 22.81
CA LYS A 59 10.80 5.82 22.73
C LYS A 59 10.41 6.06 21.27
N ASN A 60 11.28 6.67 20.47
CA ASN A 60 11.06 6.93 19.06
C ASN A 60 10.86 5.65 18.25
N TYR A 61 11.62 4.59 18.55
CA TYR A 61 11.42 3.27 17.96
C TYR A 61 10.08 2.65 18.39
N CYS A 62 9.68 2.79 19.65
CA CYS A 62 8.38 2.32 20.12
C CYS A 62 7.23 3.03 19.40
N VAL A 63 7.31 4.36 19.23
CA VAL A 63 6.32 5.16 18.48
C VAL A 63 6.24 4.68 17.02
N LEU A 64 7.37 4.45 16.35
CA LEU A 64 7.38 3.91 14.98
C LEU A 64 6.63 2.56 14.91
N ARG A 65 6.90 1.64 15.84
CA ARG A 65 6.23 0.32 15.85
C ARG A 65 4.73 0.43 16.08
N GLN A 66 4.29 1.28 17.00
CA GLN A 66 2.87 1.52 17.27
C GLN A 66 2.17 2.10 16.04
N MET A 67 2.79 3.07 15.38
CA MET A 67 2.28 3.63 14.12
C MET A 67 2.21 2.56 13.03
N THR A 68 3.25 1.76 12.88
CA THR A 68 3.29 0.69 11.87
C THR A 68 2.18 -0.32 12.10
N PHE A 69 1.90 -0.69 13.35
CA PHE A 69 0.77 -1.55 13.69
C PHE A 69 -0.58 -0.90 13.33
N LEU A 70 -0.78 0.37 13.66
CA LEU A 70 -2.01 1.09 13.30
C LEU A 70 -2.23 1.15 11.78
N PHE A 71 -1.17 1.47 11.04
CA PHE A 71 -1.25 1.51 9.58
C PHE A 71 -1.44 0.12 8.97
N PHE A 72 -0.86 -0.92 9.55
CA PHE A 72 -1.14 -2.30 9.16
C PHE A 72 -2.65 -2.60 9.23
N LEU A 73 -3.34 -2.26 10.31
CA LEU A 73 -4.78 -2.49 10.45
C LEU A 73 -5.58 -1.77 9.35
N ILE A 74 -5.23 -0.52 9.05
CA ILE A 74 -5.89 0.26 7.99
C ILE A 74 -5.62 -0.35 6.61
N VAL A 75 -4.38 -0.72 6.34
CA VAL A 75 -3.95 -1.29 5.06
C VAL A 75 -4.54 -2.68 4.85
N ALA A 76 -4.69 -3.48 5.90
CA ALA A 76 -5.31 -4.80 5.85
C ALA A 76 -6.78 -4.73 5.38
N VAL A 77 -7.55 -3.81 5.96
CA VAL A 77 -8.93 -3.55 5.53
C VAL A 77 -8.97 -3.03 4.09
N ALA A 78 -8.10 -2.07 3.74
CA ALA A 78 -8.02 -1.52 2.39
C ALA A 78 -7.63 -2.58 1.36
N ALA A 79 -6.68 -3.47 1.67
CA ALA A 79 -6.25 -4.57 0.81
C ALA A 79 -7.39 -5.58 0.56
N CYS A 80 -8.11 -5.98 1.62
CA CYS A 80 -9.27 -6.86 1.49
C CYS A 80 -10.36 -6.22 0.61
N GLY A 81 -10.70 -4.96 0.87
CA GLY A 81 -11.69 -4.24 0.08
C GLY A 81 -11.29 -4.11 -1.39
N LEU A 82 -10.07 -3.67 -1.66
CA LEU A 82 -9.58 -3.48 -3.03
C LEU A 82 -9.46 -4.82 -3.76
N TYR A 83 -8.74 -5.80 -3.22
CA TYR A 83 -8.43 -7.02 -3.95
C TYR A 83 -9.66 -7.91 -4.17
N VAL A 84 -10.65 -7.86 -3.26
CA VAL A 84 -11.86 -8.71 -3.35
C VAL A 84 -12.97 -8.04 -4.15
N MET A 85 -13.12 -6.71 -4.07
CA MET A 85 -14.29 -6.01 -4.57
C MET A 85 -14.04 -5.07 -5.75
N ILE A 86 -12.78 -4.78 -6.13
CA ILE A 86 -12.50 -3.78 -7.17
C ILE A 86 -13.03 -4.17 -8.54
N ASP A 87 -12.88 -5.45 -8.93
CA ASP A 87 -13.40 -5.96 -10.19
C ASP A 87 -14.93 -5.93 -10.20
N SER A 88 -15.58 -6.42 -9.15
CA SER A 88 -17.03 -6.37 -9.02
C SER A 88 -17.55 -4.93 -9.03
N PHE A 89 -16.85 -3.99 -8.45
CA PHE A 89 -17.22 -2.59 -8.51
C PHE A 89 -17.13 -2.03 -9.93
N VAL A 90 -16.03 -2.27 -10.63
CA VAL A 90 -15.80 -1.74 -11.98
C VAL A 90 -16.72 -2.42 -12.99
N GLU A 91 -16.81 -3.76 -12.95
CA GLU A 91 -17.48 -4.54 -13.97
C GLU A 91 -19.00 -4.66 -13.78
N ASP A 92 -19.48 -4.82 -12.52
CA ASP A 92 -20.90 -5.09 -12.27
C ASP A 92 -21.69 -3.82 -11.91
N ILE A 93 -21.04 -2.75 -11.39
CA ILE A 93 -21.73 -1.57 -10.85
C ILE A 93 -21.42 -0.30 -11.64
N TRP A 94 -20.14 -0.04 -12.00
CA TRP A 94 -19.73 1.27 -12.50
C TRP A 94 -19.67 1.35 -14.03
N LEU A 95 -18.83 0.55 -14.69
CA LEU A 95 -18.51 0.71 -16.12
C LEU A 95 -18.94 -0.45 -17.01
N GLY A 96 -19.12 -1.63 -16.44
CA GLY A 96 -19.47 -2.85 -17.17
C GLY A 96 -18.25 -3.72 -17.50
N LYS A 97 -18.53 -4.98 -17.92
CA LYS A 97 -17.52 -6.04 -18.10
C LYS A 97 -16.46 -5.75 -19.17
N THR A 98 -16.74 -4.86 -20.10
CA THR A 98 -15.79 -4.44 -21.16
C THR A 98 -14.59 -3.65 -20.60
N PHE A 99 -14.71 -3.14 -19.37
CA PHE A 99 -13.66 -2.39 -18.68
C PHE A 99 -12.90 -3.24 -17.65
N GLY A 100 -13.13 -4.54 -17.61
CA GLY A 100 -12.37 -5.47 -16.78
C GLY A 100 -10.88 -5.44 -17.10
N TRP A 101 -10.07 -5.59 -16.07
CA TRP A 101 -8.62 -5.58 -16.20
C TRP A 101 -8.04 -6.98 -15.95
N ASP A 102 -6.84 -7.26 -16.45
CA ASP A 102 -6.21 -8.55 -16.20
C ASP A 102 -5.84 -8.72 -14.71
N SER A 103 -5.99 -9.95 -14.20
CA SER A 103 -5.81 -10.26 -12.78
C SER A 103 -4.41 -9.94 -12.26
N ALA A 104 -3.37 -10.01 -13.11
CA ALA A 104 -2.01 -9.68 -12.70
C ALA A 104 -1.86 -8.17 -12.48
N SER A 105 -2.43 -7.35 -13.36
CA SER A 105 -2.43 -5.90 -13.20
C SER A 105 -3.24 -5.46 -11.99
N VAL A 106 -4.41 -6.05 -11.75
CA VAL A 106 -5.21 -5.80 -10.53
C VAL A 106 -4.39 -6.14 -9.29
N PHE A 107 -3.79 -7.33 -9.24
CA PHE A 107 -2.95 -7.76 -8.12
C PHE A 107 -1.80 -6.79 -7.85
N LEU A 108 -1.07 -6.38 -8.87
CA LEU A 108 0.07 -5.47 -8.72
C LEU A 108 -0.37 -4.05 -8.33
N SER A 109 -1.49 -3.57 -8.85
CA SER A 109 -2.05 -2.26 -8.48
C SER A 109 -2.41 -2.20 -6.99
N VAL A 110 -3.07 -3.25 -6.48
CA VAL A 110 -3.39 -3.36 -5.05
C VAL A 110 -2.13 -3.54 -4.20
N THR A 111 -1.18 -4.38 -4.66
CA THR A 111 0.12 -4.57 -3.98
C THR A 111 0.89 -3.25 -3.86
N GLY A 112 0.90 -2.43 -4.92
CA GLY A 112 1.49 -1.10 -4.87
C GLY A 112 0.83 -0.19 -3.82
N CYS A 113 -0.51 -0.25 -3.70
CA CYS A 113 -1.24 0.47 -2.66
C CYS A 113 -0.89 -0.02 -1.25
N ILE A 114 -0.71 -1.34 -1.06
CA ILE A 114 -0.27 -1.94 0.21
C ILE A 114 1.14 -1.44 0.58
N PHE A 115 2.10 -1.51 -0.33
CA PHE A 115 3.46 -1.02 -0.08
C PHE A 115 3.49 0.47 0.24
N LEU A 116 2.72 1.28 -0.49
CA LEU A 116 2.55 2.69 -0.18
C LEU A 116 2.04 2.87 1.25
N GLY A 117 1.01 2.14 1.65
CA GLY A 117 0.38 2.26 2.98
C GLY A 117 1.31 1.83 4.12
N ILE A 118 1.93 0.65 4.01
CA ILE A 118 2.88 0.13 5.00
C ILE A 118 4.13 1.03 5.11
N GLY A 119 4.51 1.70 4.03
CA GLY A 119 5.64 2.63 4.00
C GLY A 119 5.37 4.00 4.63
N GLN A 120 4.10 4.34 5.01
CA GLN A 120 3.79 5.66 5.59
C GLN A 120 4.41 5.90 6.98
N PRO A 121 4.36 4.98 7.94
CA PRO A 121 4.93 5.20 9.26
C PRO A 121 6.41 5.58 9.20
N ILE A 122 7.21 4.83 8.45
CA ILE A 122 8.64 5.12 8.31
C ILE A 122 8.88 6.44 7.55
N ALA A 123 8.00 6.82 6.62
CA ALA A 123 8.07 8.11 5.93
C ALA A 123 7.81 9.29 6.89
N VAL A 124 6.82 9.13 7.79
CA VAL A 124 6.50 10.15 8.80
C VAL A 124 7.68 10.36 9.75
N VAL A 125 8.27 9.27 10.30
CA VAL A 125 9.40 9.43 11.22
C VAL A 125 10.64 9.99 10.54
N MET A 126 10.92 9.64 9.28
CA MET A 126 11.98 10.27 8.48
C MET A 126 11.76 11.77 8.31
N ALA A 127 10.53 12.20 8.09
CA ALA A 127 10.20 13.61 7.94
C ALA A 127 10.41 14.41 9.23
N VAL A 128 10.01 13.85 10.39
CA VAL A 128 10.15 14.54 11.69
C VAL A 128 11.56 14.44 12.28
N SER A 129 12.37 13.45 11.87
CA SER A 129 13.76 13.29 12.31
C SER A 129 14.74 14.24 11.61
N GLY A 130 14.28 15.13 10.74
CA GLY A 130 15.14 16.09 10.03
C GLY A 130 15.95 15.50 8.86
N LEU A 131 15.67 14.26 8.44
CA LEU A 131 16.36 13.56 7.35
C LEU A 131 15.86 13.96 5.94
N PHE A 132 15.43 15.22 5.76
CA PHE A 132 14.84 15.72 4.51
C PHE A 132 15.75 15.58 3.28
N HIS A 133 17.07 15.73 3.45
CA HIS A 133 18.02 15.60 2.34
C HIS A 133 17.98 14.18 1.75
N ARG A 134 17.79 13.17 2.60
CA ARG A 134 17.70 11.77 2.19
C ARG A 134 16.41 11.50 1.40
N GLU A 135 15.30 12.12 1.80
CA GLU A 135 14.01 11.97 1.09
C GLU A 135 14.06 12.53 -0.34
N LYS A 136 14.77 13.63 -0.57
CA LYS A 136 14.96 14.18 -1.92
C LYS A 136 15.71 13.21 -2.83
N THR A 137 16.84 12.68 -2.35
CA THR A 137 17.65 11.70 -3.09
C THR A 137 16.85 10.43 -3.37
N LEU A 138 16.11 9.94 -2.38
CA LEU A 138 15.24 8.77 -2.51
C LEU A 138 14.15 8.97 -3.57
N SER A 139 13.50 10.13 -3.59
CA SER A 139 12.44 10.43 -4.57
C SER A 139 12.97 10.39 -6.01
N VAL A 140 14.17 10.91 -6.23
CA VAL A 140 14.81 10.86 -7.56
C VAL A 140 15.18 9.42 -7.91
N LEU A 141 15.86 8.72 -7.01
CA LEU A 141 16.33 7.35 -7.24
C LEU A 141 15.14 6.41 -7.56
N SER A 142 14.10 6.44 -6.73
CA SER A 142 12.93 5.59 -6.93
C SER A 142 12.16 5.92 -8.21
N SER A 143 12.10 7.20 -8.61
CA SER A 143 11.47 7.62 -9.87
C SER A 143 12.25 7.12 -11.09
N VAL A 144 13.58 7.21 -11.04
CA VAL A 144 14.45 6.70 -12.12
C VAL A 144 14.33 5.18 -12.26
N VAL A 145 14.37 4.46 -11.13
CA VAL A 145 14.20 3.00 -11.15
C VAL A 145 12.82 2.61 -11.67
N ASN A 146 11.75 3.27 -11.19
CA ASN A 146 10.39 3.05 -11.71
C ASN A 146 10.35 3.22 -13.23
N LEU A 147 10.88 4.32 -13.75
CA LEU A 147 10.88 4.62 -15.19
C LEU A 147 11.62 3.55 -15.99
N ILE A 148 12.83 3.18 -15.58
CA ILE A 148 13.67 2.19 -16.28
C ILE A 148 12.97 0.82 -16.29
N VAL A 149 12.49 0.36 -15.13
CA VAL A 149 11.84 -0.94 -14.99
C VAL A 149 10.52 -0.98 -15.75
N SER A 150 9.72 0.08 -15.69
CA SER A 150 8.44 0.18 -16.42
C SER A 150 8.66 0.12 -17.93
N ILE A 151 9.64 0.84 -18.48
CA ILE A 151 9.97 0.79 -19.91
C ILE A 151 10.49 -0.60 -20.31
N ALA A 152 11.33 -1.22 -19.50
CA ALA A 152 11.89 -2.54 -19.80
C ALA A 152 10.81 -3.65 -19.76
N LEU A 153 9.83 -3.54 -18.86
CA LEU A 153 8.84 -4.58 -18.61
C LEU A 153 7.49 -4.34 -19.34
N VAL A 154 7.23 -3.14 -19.86
CA VAL A 154 5.97 -2.87 -20.57
C VAL A 154 5.81 -3.74 -21.83
N ILE A 155 6.90 -4.03 -22.55
CA ILE A 155 6.86 -4.83 -23.78
C ILE A 155 6.48 -6.29 -23.49
N PRO A 156 7.16 -7.03 -22.56
CA PRO A 156 6.83 -8.44 -22.28
C PRO A 156 5.59 -8.63 -21.39
N PHE A 157 5.25 -7.68 -20.50
CA PHE A 157 4.21 -7.86 -19.48
C PHE A 157 3.07 -6.83 -19.55
N GLY A 158 3.07 -5.94 -20.53
CA GLY A 158 2.02 -4.93 -20.67
C GLY A 158 1.89 -4.03 -19.44
N THR A 159 0.66 -3.76 -19.01
CA THR A 159 0.35 -2.92 -17.84
C THR A 159 0.89 -3.50 -16.52
N ALA A 160 0.93 -4.82 -16.39
CA ALA A 160 1.54 -5.49 -15.24
C ALA A 160 3.03 -5.15 -15.10
N GLY A 161 3.76 -5.02 -16.23
CA GLY A 161 5.15 -4.60 -16.22
C GLY A 161 5.37 -3.19 -15.67
N VAL A 162 4.49 -2.25 -16.01
CA VAL A 162 4.53 -0.87 -15.48
C VAL A 162 4.26 -0.86 -13.97
N LEU A 163 3.28 -1.63 -13.52
CA LEU A 163 2.94 -1.73 -12.10
C LEU A 163 4.02 -2.43 -11.27
N LEU A 164 4.73 -3.41 -11.86
CA LEU A 164 5.92 -4.00 -11.23
C LEU A 164 6.99 -2.94 -10.97
N GLY A 165 7.24 -2.03 -11.91
CA GLY A 165 8.14 -0.90 -11.71
C GLY A 165 7.74 -0.05 -10.51
N THR A 166 6.45 0.24 -10.39
CA THR A 166 5.90 1.01 -9.26
C THR A 166 6.03 0.27 -7.92
N CYS A 167 5.75 -1.04 -7.89
CA CYS A 167 5.94 -1.85 -6.68
C CYS A 167 7.40 -1.88 -6.23
N LEU A 168 8.34 -2.08 -7.17
CA LEU A 168 9.77 -2.06 -6.87
C LEU A 168 10.23 -0.69 -6.37
N ALA A 169 9.73 0.40 -6.94
CA ALA A 169 10.04 1.75 -6.46
C ALA A 169 9.58 1.96 -5.00
N TYR A 170 8.40 1.48 -4.62
CA TYR A 170 7.94 1.55 -3.24
C TYR A 170 8.77 0.67 -2.30
N LEU A 171 9.16 -0.54 -2.72
CA LEU A 171 10.04 -1.39 -1.92
C LEU A 171 11.41 -0.74 -1.68
N ILE A 172 11.99 -0.12 -2.70
CA ILE A 172 13.24 0.64 -2.57
C ILE A 172 13.05 1.81 -1.59
N GLN A 173 11.93 2.52 -1.67
CA GLN A 173 11.64 3.61 -0.74
C GLN A 173 11.57 3.11 0.71
N ILE A 174 10.86 2.01 0.96
CA ILE A 174 10.75 1.42 2.30
C ILE A 174 12.12 0.99 2.81
N GLY A 175 12.88 0.21 2.02
CA GLY A 175 14.20 -0.28 2.41
C GLY A 175 15.20 0.85 2.67
N TYR A 176 15.22 1.88 1.82
CA TYR A 176 16.07 3.06 1.99
C TYR A 176 15.75 3.82 3.29
N ARG A 177 14.45 4.06 3.56
CA ARG A 177 14.01 4.74 4.79
C ARG A 177 14.37 3.95 6.03
N ILE A 178 14.14 2.63 6.03
CA ILE A 178 14.52 1.74 7.13
C ILE A 178 16.03 1.85 7.38
N TYR A 179 16.84 1.68 6.34
CA TYR A 179 18.29 1.74 6.47
C TYR A 179 18.74 3.06 7.11
N PHE A 180 18.33 4.22 6.58
CA PHE A 180 18.79 5.51 7.08
C PHE A 180 18.23 5.85 8.46
N PHE A 181 16.96 5.53 8.73
CA PHE A 181 16.38 5.78 10.04
C PHE A 181 17.07 4.96 11.13
N PHE A 182 17.32 3.69 10.89
CA PHE A 182 17.94 2.82 11.90
C PHE A 182 19.45 3.07 12.06
N HIS A 183 20.19 3.38 10.98
CA HIS A 183 21.64 3.57 11.07
C HIS A 183 22.05 5.01 11.41
N GLU A 184 21.35 6.02 10.90
CA GLU A 184 21.74 7.42 11.12
C GLU A 184 21.05 8.04 12.35
N TYR A 185 19.79 7.69 12.63
CA TYR A 185 18.99 8.33 13.68
C TYR A 185 18.92 7.49 14.95
N VAL A 186 18.31 6.29 14.90
CA VAL A 186 18.06 5.49 16.12
C VAL A 186 19.29 4.71 16.57
N LYS A 187 20.17 4.33 15.66
CA LYS A 187 21.39 3.52 15.90
C LYS A 187 21.09 2.17 16.57
N MET A 188 20.02 1.52 16.13
CA MET A 188 19.56 0.21 16.60
C MET A 188 19.50 -0.78 15.42
N ASP A 189 19.37 -2.10 15.74
CA ASP A 189 19.20 -3.14 14.72
C ASP A 189 17.78 -3.10 14.12
N GLU A 190 17.69 -3.00 12.81
CA GLU A 190 16.44 -2.97 12.05
C GLU A 190 15.74 -4.32 11.91
N LYS A 191 16.41 -5.44 12.22
CA LYS A 191 15.90 -6.80 11.95
C LYS A 191 14.51 -7.06 12.55
N ARG A 192 14.30 -6.61 13.78
CA ARG A 192 13.01 -6.78 14.45
C ARG A 192 11.90 -6.02 13.73
N TYR A 193 12.18 -4.82 13.26
CA TYR A 193 11.20 -4.01 12.51
C TYR A 193 10.87 -4.63 11.15
N VAL A 194 11.91 -5.10 10.44
CA VAL A 194 11.72 -5.81 9.16
C VAL A 194 10.92 -7.09 9.36
N PHE A 195 11.16 -7.83 10.45
CA PHE A 195 10.38 -9.04 10.77
C PHE A 195 8.91 -8.70 11.06
N ASP A 196 8.63 -7.63 11.82
CA ASP A 196 7.25 -7.15 12.04
C ASP A 196 6.56 -6.81 10.70
N LEU A 197 7.26 -6.16 9.75
CA LEU A 197 6.70 -5.87 8.42
C LEU A 197 6.40 -7.12 7.60
N LEU A 198 7.27 -8.14 7.67
CA LEU A 198 7.03 -9.42 7.00
C LEU A 198 5.83 -10.16 7.63
N GLU A 199 5.73 -10.19 8.96
CA GLU A 199 4.58 -10.74 9.69
C GLU A 199 3.27 -10.09 9.22
N TYR A 200 3.24 -8.74 9.14
CA TYR A 200 2.07 -8.01 8.65
C TYR A 200 1.75 -8.28 7.18
N GLY A 201 2.76 -8.43 6.34
CA GLY A 201 2.56 -8.79 4.93
C GLY A 201 1.93 -10.18 4.77
N VAL A 202 2.38 -11.16 5.54
CA VAL A 202 1.80 -12.52 5.56
C VAL A 202 0.36 -12.49 6.09
N LEU A 203 0.10 -11.74 7.16
CA LEU A 203 -1.25 -11.61 7.73
C LEU A 203 -2.22 -10.99 6.71
N ILE A 204 -1.83 -9.91 6.03
CA ILE A 204 -2.66 -9.30 4.97
C ILE A 204 -2.96 -10.31 3.87
N ALA A 205 -1.98 -11.11 3.44
CA ALA A 205 -2.20 -12.12 2.41
C ALA A 205 -3.21 -13.19 2.85
N VAL A 206 -3.11 -13.66 4.10
CA VAL A 206 -4.07 -14.62 4.68
C VAL A 206 -5.47 -14.01 4.78
N GLU A 207 -5.58 -12.78 5.26
CA GLU A 207 -6.86 -12.07 5.40
C GLU A 207 -7.53 -11.87 4.05
N VAL A 208 -6.79 -11.48 3.01
CA VAL A 208 -7.31 -11.35 1.65
C VAL A 208 -7.84 -12.69 1.12
N ILE A 209 -7.09 -13.79 1.33
CA ILE A 209 -7.51 -15.11 0.88
C ILE A 209 -8.81 -15.54 1.58
N VAL A 210 -8.87 -15.41 2.92
CA VAL A 210 -10.06 -15.77 3.70
C VAL A 210 -11.25 -14.92 3.30
N THR A 211 -11.06 -13.60 3.20
CA THR A 211 -12.12 -12.65 2.83
C THR A 211 -12.66 -12.96 1.43
N LYS A 212 -11.78 -13.26 0.47
CA LYS A 212 -12.17 -13.61 -0.90
C LYS A 212 -13.05 -14.87 -0.94
N GLN A 213 -12.70 -15.90 -0.17
CA GLN A 213 -13.51 -17.12 -0.10
C GLN A 213 -14.90 -16.86 0.49
N VAL A 214 -15.00 -16.07 1.56
CA VAL A 214 -16.28 -15.77 2.21
C VAL A 214 -17.16 -14.90 1.30
N VAL A 215 -16.60 -13.88 0.66
CA VAL A 215 -17.33 -13.01 -0.26
C VAL A 215 -17.84 -13.79 -1.46
N HIS A 216 -17.05 -14.71 -2.01
CA HIS A 216 -17.45 -15.55 -3.14
C HIS A 216 -18.70 -16.40 -2.83
N LEU A 217 -18.94 -16.78 -1.58
CA LEU A 217 -20.14 -17.53 -1.16
C LEU A 217 -21.41 -16.67 -1.10
N VAL A 218 -21.26 -15.35 -0.96
CA VAL A 218 -22.37 -14.42 -0.68
C VAL A 218 -22.70 -13.53 -1.88
N TYR A 219 -21.74 -13.27 -2.75
CA TYR A 219 -21.88 -12.29 -3.83
C TYR A 219 -22.68 -12.82 -5.02
N CYS A 220 -23.75 -12.11 -5.40
CA CYS A 220 -24.68 -12.45 -6.47
C CYS A 220 -24.94 -11.28 -7.44
N GLN A 221 -23.95 -10.51 -7.83
CA GLN A 221 -24.03 -9.40 -8.82
C GLN A 221 -25.19 -8.41 -8.56
N SER A 222 -25.49 -8.13 -7.29
CA SER A 222 -26.51 -7.18 -6.85
C SER A 222 -25.86 -6.09 -5.99
N LEU A 223 -26.39 -4.86 -6.05
CA LEU A 223 -25.94 -3.76 -5.20
C LEU A 223 -26.01 -4.11 -3.71
N PHE A 224 -27.04 -4.85 -3.29
CA PHE A 224 -27.17 -5.27 -1.90
C PHE A 224 -26.06 -6.25 -1.49
N THR A 225 -25.78 -7.26 -2.31
CA THR A 225 -24.69 -8.22 -2.03
C THR A 225 -23.31 -7.58 -2.15
N PHE A 226 -23.16 -6.56 -2.98
CA PHE A 226 -21.93 -5.75 -3.03
C PHE A 226 -21.69 -5.02 -1.71
N LEU A 227 -22.69 -4.31 -1.18
CA LEU A 227 -22.58 -3.63 0.12
C LEU A 227 -22.29 -4.60 1.27
N LEU A 228 -22.91 -5.79 1.23
CA LEU A 228 -22.62 -6.89 2.14
C LEU A 228 -21.16 -7.34 2.01
N GLY A 229 -20.66 -7.51 0.79
CA GLY A 229 -19.26 -7.85 0.50
C GLY A 229 -18.29 -6.82 1.06
N VAL A 230 -18.56 -5.53 0.88
CA VAL A 230 -17.76 -4.45 1.49
C VAL A 230 -17.78 -4.55 3.03
N GLY A 231 -18.92 -4.82 3.64
CA GLY A 231 -19.01 -5.06 5.09
C GLY A 231 -18.15 -6.24 5.54
N ILE A 232 -18.16 -7.35 4.81
CA ILE A 232 -17.33 -8.53 5.07
C ILE A 232 -15.84 -8.19 4.97
N CYS A 233 -15.43 -7.38 3.96
CA CYS A 233 -14.05 -6.93 3.79
C CYS A 233 -13.53 -6.04 4.94
N VAL A 234 -14.41 -5.43 5.72
CA VAL A 234 -14.04 -4.71 6.95
C VAL A 234 -14.04 -5.64 8.16
N PHE A 235 -15.07 -6.48 8.28
CA PHE A 235 -15.31 -7.30 9.48
C PHE A 235 -14.29 -8.42 9.64
N ILE A 236 -13.93 -9.13 8.56
CA ILE A 236 -13.02 -10.28 8.62
C ILE A 236 -11.62 -9.86 9.08
N PRO A 237 -10.91 -8.92 8.42
CA PRO A 237 -9.59 -8.53 8.89
C PRO A 237 -9.62 -7.94 10.30
N MET A 238 -10.66 -7.18 10.66
CA MET A 238 -10.80 -6.67 12.03
C MET A 238 -10.92 -7.80 13.07
N THR A 239 -11.75 -8.82 12.82
CA THR A 239 -11.93 -9.94 13.75
C THR A 239 -10.67 -10.81 13.85
N ILE A 240 -9.97 -11.06 12.75
CA ILE A 240 -8.72 -11.82 12.74
C ILE A 240 -7.66 -11.06 13.56
N ASN A 241 -7.48 -9.77 13.29
CA ASN A 241 -6.47 -8.95 13.97
C ASN A 241 -6.75 -8.83 15.47
N VAL A 242 -8.00 -8.55 15.85
CA VAL A 242 -8.39 -8.52 17.27
C VAL A 242 -8.10 -9.87 17.94
N SER A 243 -8.43 -10.99 17.29
CA SER A 243 -8.23 -12.32 17.86
C SER A 243 -6.74 -12.67 18.07
N ILE A 244 -5.87 -12.25 17.13
CA ILE A 244 -4.42 -12.50 17.21
C ILE A 244 -3.76 -11.58 18.23
N PHE A 245 -4.03 -10.26 18.17
CA PHE A 245 -3.29 -9.28 18.94
C PHE A 245 -3.82 -9.07 20.36
N CYS A 246 -5.10 -9.36 20.64
CA CYS A 246 -5.59 -9.44 22.03
C CYS A 246 -4.89 -10.54 22.84
N ARG A 247 -4.57 -11.68 22.17
CA ARG A 247 -3.83 -12.76 22.84
C ARG A 247 -2.35 -12.47 23.03
N SER A 248 -1.73 -11.71 22.13
CA SER A 248 -0.29 -11.38 22.19
C SER A 248 0.05 -10.22 23.12
N GLY A 249 -0.94 -9.55 23.73
CA GLY A 249 -0.72 -8.38 24.60
C GLY A 249 -0.20 -7.13 23.88
N ARG A 250 -0.13 -7.13 22.55
CA ARG A 250 0.32 -5.97 21.75
C ARG A 250 -0.72 -4.83 21.70
N LEU A 251 -1.97 -5.07 22.15
CA LEU A 251 -3.03 -4.07 22.30
C LEU A 251 -3.10 -3.46 23.72
N LYS A 252 -2.23 -3.87 24.65
CA LYS A 252 -2.05 -3.26 25.95
C LYS A 252 -0.85 -2.32 25.91
#